data_14310d39b108aa0a965aab3dcdcd2d82
#
_entry.id   14310d39b108aa0a965aab3dcdcd2d82
#
_cell.length_a   1.000
_cell.length_b   1.000
_cell.length_c   1.000
_cell.angle_alpha   90.00
_cell.angle_beta   90.00
_cell.angle_gamma   90.00
#
_symmetry.space_group_name_H-M   'P 1'
#
loop_
_entity.id
_entity.type
_entity.pdbx_description
1 polymer ?
#
loop_
_entity_poly.entity_id
_entity_poly.type
_entity_poly.pdbx_seq_one_letter_code
_entity_poly.pdbx_strand_id
1 'polypeptide(L)'
;MKFKDVAYFGWQIMRMHLQPRFRVPLIVHIVLTNRCNSNCIYCRTHKLSQQDVWTTDSLKKILAEMKQNGVRRIHFTGGEPMMRTDLGELITYAKRLGFFVGVTTNGYQVAKRINELKGIDVVFLSYDGPDQVHSRLRGEQNVEEVKSALLALKSAGIQVWTTTVLTCWNVNFIEDIIDFARQHHILANFNRLEFFSKPPAYLHPLIDEVQELVLRGDERKKAFQKLIQLKSSGAPIGSSFAYLKNALEWPYDDRITDSKPSKLFECWAGRAGAHLETDGRLYACGWDVGMVSGVNVLKEGFKTAWEKIVPSNNCKSCSHACNVESNLIFSLNISSILNAFIHLR
;
A
#
# COMPACT_ATOMS: atom_id res chain seq x y z
N MET A 1 9.24 11.41 -8.95
CA MET A 1 10.40 10.49 -9.11
C MET A 1 11.40 11.13 -10.09
N LYS A 2 12.73 11.05 -9.86
CA LYS A 2 13.73 11.65 -10.78
C LYS A 2 13.71 10.94 -12.13
N PHE A 3 13.95 11.66 -13.23
CA PHE A 3 13.96 11.09 -14.59
C PHE A 3 14.85 9.82 -14.73
N LYS A 4 16.04 9.85 -14.12
CA LYS A 4 16.94 8.69 -14.10
C LYS A 4 16.34 7.44 -13.46
N ASP A 5 15.49 7.61 -12.45
CA ASP A 5 14.83 6.47 -11.79
C ASP A 5 13.70 5.93 -12.66
N VAL A 6 12.96 6.79 -13.36
CA VAL A 6 11.95 6.38 -14.35
C VAL A 6 12.60 5.58 -15.48
N ALA A 7 13.72 6.06 -16.04
CA ALA A 7 14.48 5.37 -17.07
C ALA A 7 15.00 4.01 -16.55
N TYR A 8 15.51 3.97 -15.32
CA TYR A 8 15.95 2.72 -14.68
C TYR A 8 14.80 1.72 -14.54
N PHE A 9 13.62 2.16 -14.06
CA PHE A 9 12.43 1.30 -13.97
C PHE A 9 12.07 0.73 -15.35
N GLY A 10 11.93 1.59 -16.35
CA GLY A 10 11.59 1.18 -17.71
C GLY A 10 12.58 0.14 -18.27
N TRP A 11 13.89 0.38 -18.09
CA TRP A 11 14.93 -0.57 -18.51
C TRP A 11 14.82 -1.92 -17.80
N GLN A 12 14.64 -1.91 -16.47
CA GLN A 12 14.54 -3.17 -15.71
C GLN A 12 13.27 -3.94 -16.05
N ILE A 13 12.14 -3.26 -16.23
CA ILE A 13 10.90 -3.88 -16.68
C ILE A 13 11.12 -4.54 -18.06
N MET A 14 11.66 -3.81 -19.02
CA MET A 14 11.97 -4.37 -20.34
C MET A 14 12.88 -5.61 -20.24
N ARG A 15 13.93 -5.52 -19.43
CA ARG A 15 14.85 -6.64 -19.21
C ARG A 15 14.14 -7.87 -18.60
N MET A 16 13.24 -7.66 -17.65
CA MET A 16 12.45 -8.75 -17.07
C MET A 16 11.51 -9.40 -18.09
N HIS A 17 10.95 -8.63 -19.02
CA HIS A 17 10.13 -9.20 -20.11
C HIS A 17 10.96 -10.02 -21.10
N LEU A 18 12.16 -9.55 -21.44
CA LEU A 18 13.08 -10.25 -22.35
C LEU A 18 13.76 -11.47 -21.70
N GLN A 19 13.94 -11.46 -20.40
CA GLN A 19 14.62 -12.50 -19.62
C GLN A 19 13.69 -12.98 -18.48
N PRO A 20 12.83 -13.97 -18.71
CA PRO A 20 11.82 -14.41 -17.72
C PRO A 20 12.37 -14.85 -16.36
N ARG A 21 13.62 -15.34 -16.31
CA ARG A 21 14.29 -15.71 -15.05
C ARG A 21 14.95 -14.54 -14.34
N PHE A 22 15.12 -13.39 -15.02
CA PHE A 22 15.69 -12.20 -14.42
C PHE A 22 14.69 -11.56 -13.47
N ARG A 23 15.16 -11.19 -12.29
CA ARG A 23 14.35 -10.51 -11.26
C ARG A 23 15.18 -9.45 -10.56
N VAL A 24 14.56 -8.33 -10.23
CA VAL A 24 15.17 -7.22 -9.51
C VAL A 24 14.14 -6.54 -8.61
N PRO A 25 14.45 -6.32 -7.33
CA PRO A 25 13.51 -5.69 -6.40
C PRO A 25 13.42 -4.19 -6.70
N LEU A 26 12.42 -3.77 -7.45
CA LEU A 26 12.22 -2.35 -7.76
C LEU A 26 11.50 -1.61 -6.63
N ILE A 27 10.55 -2.28 -5.99
CA ILE A 27 9.69 -1.74 -4.93
C ILE A 27 9.72 -2.68 -3.72
N VAL A 28 9.91 -2.11 -2.52
CA VAL A 28 9.77 -2.86 -1.27
C VAL A 28 8.82 -2.14 -0.32
N HIS A 29 7.79 -2.85 0.15
CA HIS A 29 6.95 -2.42 1.26
C HIS A 29 7.59 -2.85 2.57
N ILE A 30 7.71 -1.95 3.53
CA ILE A 30 8.40 -2.20 4.80
C ILE A 30 7.44 -1.94 5.95
N VAL A 31 7.10 -2.98 6.69
CA VAL A 31 6.34 -2.90 7.93
C VAL A 31 7.29 -2.49 9.05
N LEU A 32 7.19 -1.23 9.46
CA LEU A 32 8.14 -0.65 10.43
C LEU A 32 7.86 -1.06 11.87
N THR A 33 6.59 -1.28 12.20
CA THR A 33 6.14 -1.62 13.55
C THR A 33 4.75 -2.25 13.51
N ASN A 34 4.43 -3.10 14.46
CA ASN A 34 3.07 -3.59 14.70
C ASN A 34 2.30 -2.70 15.69
N ARG A 35 2.96 -1.73 16.34
CA ARG A 35 2.29 -0.79 17.23
C ARG A 35 1.40 0.16 16.44
N CYS A 36 0.19 0.38 16.94
CA CYS A 36 -0.77 1.31 16.36
C CYS A 36 -1.54 2.03 17.48
N ASN A 37 -1.86 3.30 17.26
CA ASN A 37 -2.71 4.10 18.12
C ASN A 37 -4.17 4.12 17.62
N SER A 38 -4.56 3.18 16.76
CA SER A 38 -5.90 3.01 16.22
C SER A 38 -6.40 1.58 16.41
N ASN A 39 -7.71 1.41 16.62
CA ASN A 39 -8.37 0.13 16.77
C ASN A 39 -9.37 -0.12 15.65
N CYS A 40 -8.94 0.10 14.38
CA CYS A 40 -9.81 -0.08 13.23
C CYS A 40 -10.46 -1.47 13.23
N ILE A 41 -11.77 -1.52 13.06
CA ILE A 41 -12.56 -2.76 13.19
C ILE A 41 -12.23 -3.80 12.10
N TYR A 42 -11.64 -3.37 11.00
CA TYR A 42 -11.22 -4.21 9.88
C TYR A 42 -9.70 -4.50 9.85
N CYS A 43 -8.98 -4.24 10.95
CA CYS A 43 -7.53 -4.42 11.01
C CYS A 43 -7.13 -5.29 12.20
N ARG A 44 -6.16 -6.17 12.02
CA ARG A 44 -5.64 -7.04 13.09
C ARG A 44 -4.32 -6.56 13.68
N THR A 45 -3.66 -5.58 13.07
CA THR A 45 -2.29 -5.19 13.47
C THR A 45 -2.19 -4.85 14.96
N HIS A 46 -3.20 -4.17 15.52
CA HIS A 46 -3.25 -3.85 16.96
C HIS A 46 -3.41 -5.08 17.88
N LYS A 47 -3.82 -6.23 17.32
CA LYS A 47 -3.96 -7.52 18.04
C LYS A 47 -2.69 -8.37 17.97
N LEU A 48 -1.69 -7.96 17.19
CA LEU A 48 -0.44 -8.73 17.03
C LEU A 48 0.46 -8.47 18.23
N SER A 49 0.86 -9.55 18.91
CA SER A 49 1.76 -9.50 20.07
C SER A 49 3.25 -9.53 19.70
N GLN A 50 3.58 -9.58 18.41
CA GLN A 50 4.97 -9.70 17.97
C GLN A 50 5.75 -8.41 18.26
N GLN A 51 6.91 -8.57 18.88
CA GLN A 51 7.85 -7.47 19.08
C GLN A 51 8.52 -7.12 17.75
N ASP A 52 8.63 -5.81 17.51
CA ASP A 52 9.41 -5.30 16.40
C ASP A 52 10.88 -5.62 16.63
N VAL A 53 11.53 -6.31 15.67
CA VAL A 53 12.98 -6.62 15.78
C VAL A 53 13.87 -5.48 15.26
N TRP A 54 13.25 -4.45 14.68
CA TRP A 54 13.98 -3.37 14.03
C TRP A 54 14.55 -2.37 15.03
N THR A 55 15.88 -2.24 15.04
CA THR A 55 16.55 -1.03 15.51
C THR A 55 16.75 -0.05 14.37
N THR A 56 17.00 1.22 14.67
CA THR A 56 17.31 2.25 13.67
C THR A 56 18.50 1.83 12.79
N ASP A 57 19.56 1.32 13.42
CA ASP A 57 20.78 0.92 12.72
C ASP A 57 20.58 -0.31 11.83
N SER A 58 19.81 -1.30 12.30
CA SER A 58 19.50 -2.47 11.49
C SER A 58 18.66 -2.10 10.25
N LEU A 59 17.67 -1.21 10.40
CA LEU A 59 16.91 -0.69 9.26
C LEU A 59 17.78 0.08 8.29
N LYS A 60 18.67 0.97 8.76
CA LYS A 60 19.59 1.69 7.90
C LYS A 60 20.51 0.76 7.10
N LYS A 61 21.05 -0.28 7.76
CA LYS A 61 21.87 -1.30 7.10
C LYS A 61 21.07 -1.96 5.97
N ILE A 62 19.87 -2.44 6.25
CA ILE A 62 19.03 -3.10 5.24
C ILE A 62 18.61 -2.14 4.12
N LEU A 63 18.32 -0.88 4.41
CA LEU A 63 18.05 0.14 3.38
C LEU A 63 19.27 0.33 2.45
N ALA A 64 20.49 0.37 2.99
CA ALA A 64 21.70 0.45 2.16
C ALA A 64 21.85 -0.79 1.27
N GLU A 65 21.66 -1.99 1.80
CA GLU A 65 21.69 -3.24 1.03
C GLU A 65 20.59 -3.26 -0.07
N MET A 66 19.36 -2.83 0.24
CA MET A 66 18.27 -2.69 -0.74
C MET A 66 18.69 -1.80 -1.90
N LYS A 67 19.30 -0.64 -1.60
CA LYS A 67 19.77 0.30 -2.65
C LYS A 67 20.81 -0.32 -3.57
N GLN A 68 21.78 -1.03 -3.00
CA GLN A 68 22.82 -1.74 -3.76
C GLN A 68 22.23 -2.84 -4.66
N ASN A 69 21.15 -3.46 -4.24
CA ASN A 69 20.45 -4.53 -4.97
C ASN A 69 19.35 -4.05 -5.92
N GLY A 70 19.27 -2.75 -6.21
CA GLY A 70 18.43 -2.23 -7.28
C GLY A 70 17.10 -1.63 -6.84
N VAL A 71 16.75 -1.68 -5.54
CA VAL A 71 15.54 -1.02 -5.04
C VAL A 71 15.61 0.49 -5.29
N ARG A 72 14.49 1.06 -5.75
CA ARG A 72 14.37 2.50 -6.00
C ARG A 72 13.21 3.13 -5.26
N ARG A 73 12.17 2.36 -4.97
CA ARG A 73 11.00 2.81 -4.23
C ARG A 73 10.83 1.97 -2.97
N ILE A 74 10.62 2.65 -1.86
CA ILE A 74 10.22 2.03 -0.60
C ILE A 74 8.94 2.66 -0.11
N HIS A 75 8.12 1.86 0.55
CA HIS A 75 6.89 2.32 1.18
C HIS A 75 6.87 1.88 2.63
N PHE A 76 6.88 2.83 3.53
CA PHE A 76 6.77 2.58 4.97
C PHE A 76 5.29 2.40 5.36
N THR A 77 5.03 1.30 6.04
CA THR A 77 3.71 0.93 6.55
C THR A 77 3.87 0.23 7.90
N GLY A 78 2.80 -0.39 8.38
CA GLY A 78 2.82 -1.15 9.63
C GLY A 78 1.49 -1.09 10.34
N GLY A 79 1.51 -1.06 11.66
CA GLY A 79 0.43 -0.51 12.46
C GLY A 79 0.31 0.98 12.14
N GLU A 80 1.04 1.81 12.87
CA GLU A 80 1.19 3.24 12.54
C GLU A 80 2.67 3.61 12.53
N PRO A 81 3.26 3.94 11.37
CA PRO A 81 4.68 4.30 11.25
C PRO A 81 5.09 5.47 12.17
N MET A 82 4.19 6.43 12.40
CA MET A 82 4.43 7.56 13.30
C MET A 82 4.54 7.16 14.79
N MET A 83 4.25 5.90 15.15
CA MET A 83 4.53 5.38 16.51
C MET A 83 6.01 5.12 16.73
N ARG A 84 6.84 5.10 15.70
CA ARG A 84 8.31 5.08 15.83
C ARG A 84 8.84 6.49 16.03
N THR A 85 9.74 6.65 17.00
CA THR A 85 10.39 7.95 17.29
C THR A 85 11.51 8.27 16.30
N ASP A 86 12.03 7.27 15.58
CA ASP A 86 13.12 7.38 14.62
C ASP A 86 12.66 7.47 13.16
N LEU A 87 11.34 7.60 12.89
CA LEU A 87 10.82 7.63 11.53
C LEU A 87 11.46 8.75 10.68
N GLY A 88 11.60 9.95 11.25
CA GLY A 88 12.23 11.08 10.56
C GLY A 88 13.69 10.82 10.16
N GLU A 89 14.43 10.13 11.03
CA GLU A 89 15.80 9.71 10.77
C GLU A 89 15.88 8.67 9.64
N LEU A 90 14.97 7.70 9.65
CA LEU A 90 14.87 6.69 8.59
C LEU A 90 14.48 7.29 7.24
N ILE A 91 13.52 8.23 7.20
CA ILE A 91 13.15 8.97 5.98
C ILE A 91 14.36 9.73 5.45
N THR A 92 15.04 10.51 6.31
CA THR A 92 16.22 11.28 5.93
C THR A 92 17.31 10.39 5.37
N TYR A 93 17.58 9.25 6.00
CA TYR A 93 18.57 8.29 5.54
C TYR A 93 18.19 7.68 4.19
N ALA A 94 16.94 7.24 4.04
CA ALA A 94 16.44 6.68 2.78
C ALA A 94 16.50 7.71 1.63
N LYS A 95 16.19 8.97 1.90
CA LYS A 95 16.29 10.06 0.90
C LYS A 95 17.74 10.34 0.51
N ARG A 96 18.69 10.28 1.46
CA ARG A 96 20.13 10.39 1.14
C ARG A 96 20.61 9.26 0.22
N LEU A 97 20.11 8.05 0.41
CA LEU A 97 20.38 6.92 -0.49
C LEU A 97 19.69 7.09 -1.87
N GLY A 98 18.81 8.08 -2.01
CA GLY A 98 18.10 8.36 -3.27
C GLY A 98 16.94 7.42 -3.54
N PHE A 99 16.23 6.97 -2.52
CA PHE A 99 14.94 6.30 -2.69
C PHE A 99 13.82 7.29 -2.98
N PHE A 100 12.82 6.83 -3.72
CA PHE A 100 11.47 7.38 -3.64
C PHE A 100 10.81 6.77 -2.40
N VAL A 101 10.37 7.63 -1.47
CA VAL A 101 9.85 7.21 -0.16
C VAL A 101 8.40 7.59 -0.03
N GLY A 102 7.54 6.59 0.20
CA GLY A 102 6.14 6.79 0.59
C GLY A 102 5.88 6.31 2.01
N VAL A 103 4.82 6.82 2.63
CA VAL A 103 4.30 6.33 3.91
C VAL A 103 2.79 6.30 3.90
N THR A 104 2.20 5.28 4.52
CA THR A 104 0.77 5.27 4.88
C THR A 104 0.64 5.56 6.37
N THR A 105 -0.22 6.50 6.74
CA THR A 105 -0.46 6.92 8.13
C THR A 105 -1.93 7.18 8.40
N ASN A 106 -2.36 6.97 9.63
CA ASN A 106 -3.68 7.36 10.10
C ASN A 106 -3.80 8.88 10.37
N GLY A 107 -2.69 9.60 10.41
CA GLY A 107 -2.64 11.06 10.49
C GLY A 107 -2.52 11.67 11.89
N TYR A 108 -2.81 10.93 12.99
CA TYR A 108 -2.93 11.54 14.34
C TYR A 108 -1.68 12.21 14.89
N GLN A 109 -0.52 11.76 14.46
CA GLN A 109 0.75 12.32 14.90
C GLN A 109 1.34 13.32 13.89
N VAL A 110 0.76 13.39 12.69
CA VAL A 110 1.34 14.13 11.57
C VAL A 110 1.48 15.62 11.87
N ALA A 111 0.41 16.29 12.31
CA ALA A 111 0.46 17.73 12.60
C ALA A 111 1.49 18.07 13.68
N LYS A 112 1.59 17.25 14.72
CA LYS A 112 2.55 17.43 15.83
C LYS A 112 3.99 17.15 15.43
N ARG A 113 4.20 16.25 14.46
CA ARG A 113 5.52 15.72 14.09
C ARG A 113 5.85 15.95 12.60
N ILE A 114 5.25 16.98 11.98
CA ILE A 114 5.38 17.26 10.55
C ILE A 114 6.83 17.39 10.07
N ASN A 115 7.73 17.91 10.95
CA ASN A 115 9.14 18.06 10.64
C ASN A 115 9.86 16.73 10.36
N GLU A 116 9.36 15.62 10.89
CA GLU A 116 9.91 14.28 10.66
C GLU A 116 9.58 13.74 9.25
N LEU A 117 8.55 14.28 8.60
CA LEU A 117 8.16 13.91 7.25
C LEU A 117 8.84 14.77 6.16
N LYS A 118 9.73 15.70 6.54
CA LYS A 118 10.44 16.53 5.56
C LYS A 118 11.22 15.69 4.56
N GLY A 119 11.03 15.98 3.28
CA GLY A 119 11.71 15.30 2.18
C GLY A 119 11.07 14.00 1.72
N ILE A 120 10.03 13.52 2.37
CA ILE A 120 9.24 12.38 1.88
C ILE A 120 8.60 12.74 0.52
N ASP A 121 8.42 11.74 -0.34
CA ASP A 121 7.86 12.01 -1.68
C ASP A 121 6.33 11.98 -1.68
N VAL A 122 5.70 11.09 -0.91
CA VAL A 122 4.24 10.98 -0.85
C VAL A 122 3.75 10.41 0.47
N VAL A 123 2.66 10.96 0.97
CA VAL A 123 1.93 10.45 2.14
C VAL A 123 0.55 9.96 1.71
N PHE A 124 0.22 8.73 2.09
CA PHE A 124 -1.13 8.18 1.97
C PHE A 124 -1.82 8.33 3.32
N LEU A 125 -2.75 9.27 3.39
CA LEU A 125 -3.48 9.61 4.59
C LEU A 125 -4.79 8.81 4.64
N SER A 126 -4.98 8.07 5.70
CA SER A 126 -6.19 7.25 5.87
C SER A 126 -7.43 8.13 6.09
N TYR A 127 -8.45 7.96 5.23
CA TYR A 127 -9.72 8.68 5.34
C TYR A 127 -10.87 7.83 4.79
N ASP A 128 -11.80 7.40 5.65
CA ASP A 128 -12.87 6.47 5.28
C ASP A 128 -14.26 7.15 5.14
N GLY A 129 -14.31 8.48 5.17
CA GLY A 129 -15.53 9.25 4.97
C GLY A 129 -15.81 10.29 6.05
N PRO A 130 -17.01 10.86 6.12
CA PRO A 130 -17.43 11.79 7.16
C PRO A 130 -17.23 11.23 8.57
N ASP A 131 -17.17 12.13 9.57
CA ASP A 131 -16.77 11.79 10.94
C ASP A 131 -17.55 10.60 11.54
N GLN A 132 -18.87 10.59 11.35
CA GLN A 132 -19.75 9.53 11.87
C GLN A 132 -19.42 8.12 11.37
N VAL A 133 -18.90 7.98 10.16
CA VAL A 133 -18.51 6.68 9.60
C VAL A 133 -17.02 6.43 9.76
N HIS A 134 -16.19 7.45 9.63
CA HIS A 134 -14.76 7.34 9.82
C HIS A 134 -14.42 6.87 11.23
N SER A 135 -14.92 7.56 12.26
CA SER A 135 -14.70 7.20 13.66
C SER A 135 -15.24 5.80 14.00
N ARG A 136 -16.41 5.42 13.48
CA ARG A 136 -16.95 4.07 13.66
C ARG A 136 -16.07 2.98 13.06
N LEU A 137 -15.46 3.22 11.88
CA LEU A 137 -14.58 2.26 11.22
C LEU A 137 -13.18 2.19 11.84
N ARG A 138 -12.68 3.33 12.36
CA ARG A 138 -11.29 3.46 12.83
C ARG A 138 -11.10 3.51 14.34
N GLY A 139 -12.17 3.24 15.12
CA GLY A 139 -12.07 3.12 16.56
C GLY A 139 -11.95 4.47 17.26
N GLU A 140 -13.01 5.29 17.20
CA GLU A 140 -13.14 6.58 17.86
C GLU A 140 -12.24 7.71 17.36
N GLN A 141 -11.65 7.53 16.21
CA GLN A 141 -10.81 8.55 15.58
C GLN A 141 -11.66 9.60 14.88
N ASN A 142 -11.39 10.88 15.10
CA ASN A 142 -12.17 11.95 14.48
C ASN A 142 -11.49 12.50 13.21
N VAL A 143 -12.32 13.04 12.32
CA VAL A 143 -11.88 13.58 11.03
C VAL A 143 -11.13 14.90 11.18
N GLU A 144 -11.28 15.63 12.29
CA GLU A 144 -10.55 16.89 12.51
C GLU A 144 -9.04 16.66 12.63
N GLU A 145 -8.61 15.55 13.19
CA GLU A 145 -7.19 15.17 13.21
C GLU A 145 -6.68 14.84 11.81
N VAL A 146 -7.49 14.18 10.98
CA VAL A 146 -7.15 13.93 9.56
C VAL A 146 -7.05 15.24 8.79
N LYS A 147 -7.97 16.19 9.00
CA LYS A 147 -7.91 17.54 8.39
C LYS A 147 -6.67 18.28 8.85
N SER A 148 -6.36 18.26 10.14
CA SER A 148 -5.17 18.89 10.71
C SER A 148 -3.89 18.31 10.10
N ALA A 149 -3.80 16.98 9.96
CA ALA A 149 -2.71 16.30 9.29
C ALA A 149 -2.57 16.75 7.83
N LEU A 150 -3.68 16.78 7.10
CA LEU A 150 -3.72 17.20 5.70
C LEU A 150 -3.22 18.64 5.52
N LEU A 151 -3.69 19.58 6.36
CA LEU A 151 -3.26 20.96 6.31
C LEU A 151 -1.76 21.10 6.60
N ALA A 152 -1.24 20.37 7.61
CA ALA A 152 0.17 20.36 7.93
C ALA A 152 1.03 19.81 6.78
N LEU A 153 0.62 18.70 6.15
CA LEU A 153 1.30 18.11 4.99
C LEU A 153 1.34 19.09 3.81
N LYS A 154 0.21 19.72 3.49
CA LYS A 154 0.13 20.71 2.39
C LYS A 154 1.00 21.94 2.67
N SER A 155 0.96 22.47 3.88
CA SER A 155 1.80 23.61 4.28
C SER A 155 3.30 23.27 4.22
N ALA A 156 3.66 22.01 4.42
CA ALA A 156 5.03 21.53 4.27
C ALA A 156 5.42 21.20 2.82
N GLY A 157 4.51 21.37 1.84
CA GLY A 157 4.74 21.08 0.43
C GLY A 157 4.85 19.56 0.14
N ILE A 158 4.32 18.71 1.02
CA ILE A 158 4.37 17.25 0.88
C ILE A 158 3.17 16.79 0.05
N GLN A 159 3.44 15.95 -0.97
CA GLN A 159 2.37 15.34 -1.74
C GLN A 159 1.56 14.39 -0.85
N VAL A 160 0.25 14.60 -0.82
CA VAL A 160 -0.67 13.78 -0.01
C VAL A 160 -1.83 13.26 -0.86
N TRP A 161 -2.17 12.00 -0.65
CA TRP A 161 -3.36 11.34 -1.20
C TRP A 161 -4.14 10.75 -0.03
N THR A 162 -5.47 10.70 -0.14
CA THR A 162 -6.23 9.89 0.81
C THR A 162 -6.29 8.45 0.36
N THR A 163 -6.46 7.55 1.33
CA THR A 163 -6.75 6.13 1.08
C THR A 163 -7.95 5.71 1.91
N THR A 164 -8.94 5.14 1.24
CA THR A 164 -10.22 4.71 1.80
C THR A 164 -10.35 3.20 1.65
N VAL A 165 -10.69 2.52 2.72
CA VAL A 165 -11.13 1.11 2.67
C VAL A 165 -12.64 1.10 2.48
N LEU A 166 -13.11 0.65 1.31
CA LEU A 166 -14.53 0.56 1.00
C LEU A 166 -15.19 -0.61 1.72
N THR A 167 -16.26 -0.29 2.42
CA THR A 167 -17.11 -1.21 3.21
C THR A 167 -18.59 -0.91 2.95
N CYS A 168 -19.50 -1.78 3.39
CA CYS A 168 -20.95 -1.51 3.39
C CYS A 168 -21.32 -0.25 4.19
N TRP A 169 -20.48 0.14 5.17
CA TRP A 169 -20.80 1.28 6.03
C TRP A 169 -20.43 2.63 5.41
N ASN A 170 -19.47 2.68 4.47
CA ASN A 170 -19.04 3.93 3.85
C ASN A 170 -19.29 4.02 2.35
N VAL A 171 -19.80 2.99 1.70
CA VAL A 171 -20.06 2.98 0.26
C VAL A 171 -21.00 4.11 -0.20
N ASN A 172 -21.95 4.50 0.64
CA ASN A 172 -22.87 5.59 0.35
C ASN A 172 -22.23 6.99 0.46
N PHE A 173 -21.03 7.08 1.05
CA PHE A 173 -20.28 8.33 1.22
C PHE A 173 -19.14 8.50 0.19
N ILE A 174 -19.16 7.75 -0.90
CA ILE A 174 -18.13 7.87 -1.98
C ILE A 174 -18.04 9.29 -2.50
N GLU A 175 -19.18 9.97 -2.70
CA GLU A 175 -19.19 11.36 -3.18
C GLU A 175 -18.64 12.34 -2.15
N ASP A 176 -19.00 12.18 -0.88
CA ASP A 176 -18.45 12.99 0.22
C ASP A 176 -16.91 12.86 0.31
N ILE A 177 -16.40 11.64 0.14
CA ILE A 177 -14.95 11.37 0.13
C ILE A 177 -14.26 12.06 -1.07
N ILE A 178 -14.91 12.04 -2.23
CA ILE A 178 -14.41 12.70 -3.43
C ILE A 178 -14.50 14.21 -3.28
N ASP A 179 -15.57 14.74 -2.71
CA ASP A 179 -15.73 16.17 -2.46
C ASP A 179 -14.69 16.67 -1.45
N PHE A 180 -14.40 15.89 -0.41
CA PHE A 180 -13.29 16.19 0.49
C PHE A 180 -11.96 16.28 -0.29
N ALA A 181 -11.68 15.31 -1.16
CA ALA A 181 -10.47 15.32 -1.96
C ALA A 181 -10.42 16.52 -2.93
N ARG A 182 -11.55 16.87 -3.54
CA ARG A 182 -11.69 18.02 -4.45
C ARG A 182 -11.46 19.36 -3.72
N GLN A 183 -12.11 19.55 -2.55
CA GLN A 183 -11.96 20.75 -1.73
C GLN A 183 -10.52 20.99 -1.29
N HIS A 184 -9.81 19.92 -1.04
CA HIS A 184 -8.42 19.97 -0.60
C HIS A 184 -7.39 19.82 -1.73
N HIS A 185 -7.81 19.74 -3.00
CA HIS A 185 -6.94 19.57 -4.17
C HIS A 185 -5.94 18.40 -4.01
N ILE A 186 -6.45 17.24 -3.60
CA ILE A 186 -5.71 16.00 -3.44
C ILE A 186 -6.38 14.86 -4.21
N LEU A 187 -5.76 13.70 -4.26
CA LEU A 187 -6.34 12.51 -4.87
C LEU A 187 -6.89 11.57 -3.80
N ALA A 188 -8.01 10.94 -4.10
CA ALA A 188 -8.59 9.87 -3.29
C ALA A 188 -8.33 8.50 -3.92
N ASN A 189 -7.79 7.56 -3.14
CA ASN A 189 -7.69 6.16 -3.53
C ASN A 189 -8.73 5.33 -2.79
N PHE A 190 -9.29 4.36 -3.51
CA PHE A 190 -10.30 3.46 -2.97
C PHE A 190 -9.79 2.03 -3.05
N ASN A 191 -9.72 1.37 -1.90
CA ASN A 191 -9.30 -0.02 -1.77
C ASN A 191 -10.49 -0.88 -1.38
N ARG A 192 -10.53 -2.10 -1.86
CA ARG A 192 -11.46 -3.09 -1.28
C ARG A 192 -11.04 -3.39 0.16
N LEU A 193 -11.99 -3.75 1.00
CA LEU A 193 -11.69 -4.37 2.28
C LEU A 193 -10.91 -5.67 2.05
N GLU A 194 -9.80 -5.83 2.77
CA GLU A 194 -8.89 -6.96 2.66
C GLU A 194 -9.09 -7.92 3.82
N PHE A 195 -9.20 -9.20 3.51
CA PHE A 195 -9.42 -10.27 4.48
C PHE A 195 -8.93 -11.62 3.95
N PHE A 196 -8.65 -12.54 4.86
CA PHE A 196 -8.37 -13.93 4.53
C PHE A 196 -9.65 -14.77 4.58
N SER A 197 -9.84 -15.64 3.59
CA SER A 197 -10.96 -16.58 3.59
C SER A 197 -10.74 -17.77 4.53
N LYS A 198 -9.50 -18.06 4.88
CA LYS A 198 -9.09 -19.18 5.76
C LYS A 198 -7.83 -18.82 6.54
N PRO A 199 -7.61 -19.41 7.73
CA PRO A 199 -6.34 -19.31 8.45
C PRO A 199 -5.15 -19.82 7.60
N PRO A 200 -3.92 -19.33 7.85
CA PRO A 200 -3.60 -18.35 8.87
C PRO A 200 -3.98 -16.92 8.45
N ALA A 201 -4.56 -16.14 9.36
CA ALA A 201 -4.73 -14.71 9.20
C ALA A 201 -3.60 -14.01 9.95
N TYR A 202 -2.97 -13.01 9.32
CA TYR A 202 -1.89 -12.25 9.93
C TYR A 202 -2.27 -10.76 10.07
N LEU A 203 -1.97 -9.94 9.09
CA LEU A 203 -2.29 -8.51 9.13
C LEU A 203 -3.77 -8.20 8.90
N HIS A 204 -4.43 -9.02 8.09
CA HIS A 204 -5.82 -8.85 7.72
C HIS A 204 -6.71 -9.82 8.50
N PRO A 205 -7.97 -9.45 8.78
CA PRO A 205 -8.92 -10.30 9.48
C PRO A 205 -9.31 -11.53 8.65
N LEU A 206 -9.90 -12.53 9.31
CA LEU A 206 -10.69 -13.54 8.62
C LEU A 206 -12.01 -12.92 8.16
N ILE A 207 -12.56 -13.45 7.07
CA ILE A 207 -13.84 -12.96 6.53
C ILE A 207 -14.96 -12.99 7.58
N ASP A 208 -14.98 -14.02 8.43
CA ASP A 208 -15.98 -14.16 9.47
C ASP A 208 -15.93 -13.04 10.54
N GLU A 209 -14.75 -12.41 10.73
CA GLU A 209 -14.58 -11.29 11.66
C GLU A 209 -15.10 -9.95 11.09
N VAL A 210 -15.24 -9.85 9.77
CA VAL A 210 -15.59 -8.61 9.06
C VAL A 210 -16.70 -8.79 8.03
N GLN A 211 -17.41 -9.90 8.06
CA GLN A 211 -18.40 -10.25 7.04
C GLN A 211 -19.50 -9.19 6.84
N GLU A 212 -19.88 -8.48 7.90
CA GLU A 212 -20.86 -7.38 7.87
C GLU A 212 -20.31 -6.09 7.21
N LEU A 213 -19.00 -6.00 6.99
CA LEU A 213 -18.34 -4.87 6.35
C LEU A 213 -18.08 -5.11 4.87
N VAL A 214 -18.11 -6.37 4.42
CA VAL A 214 -17.72 -6.75 3.06
C VAL A 214 -18.79 -6.35 2.05
N LEU A 215 -18.42 -5.51 1.09
CA LEU A 215 -19.26 -5.24 -0.08
C LEU A 215 -19.34 -6.48 -0.97
N ARG A 216 -20.55 -6.93 -1.27
CA ARG A 216 -20.80 -8.17 -2.03
C ARG A 216 -21.66 -7.94 -3.27
N GLY A 217 -21.55 -8.86 -4.22
CA GLY A 217 -22.43 -8.96 -5.37
C GLY A 217 -22.60 -7.63 -6.12
N ASP A 218 -23.86 -7.24 -6.29
CA ASP A 218 -24.23 -6.03 -7.04
C ASP A 218 -23.86 -4.73 -6.32
N GLU A 219 -23.84 -4.72 -4.98
CA GLU A 219 -23.44 -3.53 -4.21
C GLU A 219 -21.96 -3.19 -4.51
N ARG A 220 -21.07 -4.18 -4.46
CA ARG A 220 -19.67 -4.02 -4.84
C ARG A 220 -19.54 -3.52 -6.28
N LYS A 221 -20.24 -4.16 -7.22
CA LYS A 221 -20.20 -3.76 -8.63
C LYS A 221 -20.67 -2.33 -8.83
N LYS A 222 -21.80 -1.93 -8.22
CA LYS A 222 -22.32 -0.55 -8.26
C LYS A 222 -21.32 0.46 -7.72
N ALA A 223 -20.65 0.15 -6.61
CA ALA A 223 -19.62 1.02 -6.02
C ALA A 223 -18.47 1.29 -7.01
N PHE A 224 -17.90 0.24 -7.61
CA PHE A 224 -16.81 0.42 -8.57
C PHE A 224 -17.24 0.99 -9.91
N GLN A 225 -18.46 0.71 -10.37
CA GLN A 225 -19.06 1.39 -11.54
C GLN A 225 -19.18 2.89 -11.28
N LYS A 226 -19.69 3.28 -10.11
CA LYS A 226 -19.79 4.69 -9.69
C LYS A 226 -18.40 5.37 -9.66
N LEU A 227 -17.38 4.72 -9.11
CA LEU A 227 -16.02 5.25 -9.11
C LEU A 227 -15.46 5.44 -10.53
N ILE A 228 -15.71 4.51 -11.45
CA ILE A 228 -15.31 4.62 -12.85
C ILE A 228 -16.01 5.80 -13.52
N GLN A 229 -17.32 5.96 -13.33
CA GLN A 229 -18.11 7.08 -13.87
C GLN A 229 -17.61 8.43 -13.34
N LEU A 230 -17.43 8.55 -12.02
CA LEU A 230 -16.93 9.77 -11.39
C LEU A 230 -15.51 10.12 -11.87
N LYS A 231 -14.61 9.14 -11.97
CA LYS A 231 -13.28 9.35 -12.54
C LYS A 231 -13.34 9.79 -14.00
N SER A 232 -14.22 9.21 -14.80
CA SER A 232 -14.43 9.61 -16.20
C SER A 232 -14.96 11.05 -16.34
N SER A 233 -15.68 11.54 -15.32
CA SER A 233 -16.16 12.92 -15.22
C SER A 233 -15.16 13.88 -14.57
N GLY A 234 -13.89 13.46 -14.37
CA GLY A 234 -12.83 14.30 -13.86
C GLY A 234 -12.73 14.38 -12.33
N ALA A 235 -13.39 13.47 -11.59
CA ALA A 235 -13.22 13.40 -10.15
C ALA A 235 -11.76 13.07 -9.77
N PRO A 236 -11.23 13.62 -8.65
CA PRO A 236 -9.85 13.45 -8.23
C PRO A 236 -9.57 12.05 -7.65
N ILE A 237 -9.76 11.02 -8.46
CA ILE A 237 -9.53 9.62 -8.11
C ILE A 237 -8.15 9.20 -8.60
N GLY A 238 -7.25 8.84 -7.65
CA GLY A 238 -5.88 8.44 -7.94
C GLY A 238 -5.75 7.01 -8.49
N SER A 239 -6.67 6.12 -8.12
CA SER A 239 -6.71 4.73 -8.62
C SER A 239 -6.86 4.68 -10.15
N SER A 240 -6.10 3.82 -10.84
CA SER A 240 -6.19 3.69 -12.30
C SER A 240 -7.51 3.08 -12.75
N PHE A 241 -7.94 3.39 -13.98
CA PHE A 241 -9.12 2.74 -14.57
C PHE A 241 -8.97 1.22 -14.65
N ALA A 242 -7.76 0.74 -14.90
CA ALA A 242 -7.48 -0.69 -14.98
C ALA A 242 -7.65 -1.38 -13.62
N TYR A 243 -7.21 -0.74 -12.52
CA TYR A 243 -7.49 -1.27 -11.19
C TYR A 243 -8.98 -1.25 -10.85
N LEU A 244 -9.66 -0.12 -11.08
CA LEU A 244 -11.10 0.00 -10.80
C LEU A 244 -11.90 -1.05 -11.58
N LYS A 245 -11.52 -1.31 -12.84
CA LYS A 245 -12.10 -2.38 -13.65
C LYS A 245 -11.80 -3.77 -13.10
N ASN A 246 -10.56 -4.04 -12.67
CA ASN A 246 -10.21 -5.30 -12.00
C ASN A 246 -11.05 -5.52 -10.74
N ALA A 247 -11.27 -4.49 -9.92
CA ALA A 247 -12.08 -4.59 -8.71
C ALA A 247 -13.58 -4.77 -9.02
N LEU A 248 -14.08 -4.15 -10.09
CA LEU A 248 -15.45 -4.34 -10.58
C LEU A 248 -15.68 -5.78 -11.08
N GLU A 249 -14.75 -6.29 -11.89
CA GLU A 249 -14.87 -7.60 -12.57
C GLU A 249 -14.36 -8.76 -11.70
N TRP A 250 -13.81 -8.49 -10.51
CA TRP A 250 -13.33 -9.53 -9.61
C TRP A 250 -14.45 -10.52 -9.26
N PRO A 251 -14.27 -11.82 -9.53
CA PRO A 251 -15.40 -12.76 -9.52
C PRO A 251 -15.81 -13.23 -8.11
N TYR A 252 -15.06 -12.84 -7.08
CA TYR A 252 -15.26 -13.37 -5.73
C TYR A 252 -15.57 -12.28 -4.71
N ASP A 253 -16.51 -12.57 -3.81
CA ASP A 253 -16.80 -11.74 -2.65
C ASP A 253 -16.21 -12.31 -1.34
N ASP A 254 -15.74 -13.56 -1.39
CA ASP A 254 -15.23 -14.33 -0.26
C ASP A 254 -13.70 -14.43 -0.23
N ARG A 255 -13.00 -13.85 -1.20
CA ARG A 255 -11.54 -13.89 -1.29
C ARG A 255 -10.96 -12.72 -2.08
N ILE A 256 -9.73 -12.36 -1.75
CA ILE A 256 -8.96 -11.27 -2.38
C ILE A 256 -7.95 -11.80 -3.39
N THR A 257 -7.57 -13.08 -3.29
CA THR A 257 -6.57 -13.72 -4.17
C THR A 257 -7.16 -14.89 -4.92
N ASP A 258 -6.60 -15.21 -6.08
CA ASP A 258 -6.97 -16.38 -6.88
C ASP A 258 -5.73 -17.08 -7.44
N SER A 259 -5.81 -18.39 -7.58
CA SER A 259 -4.82 -19.23 -8.25
C SER A 259 -4.85 -19.13 -9.78
N LYS A 260 -5.90 -18.54 -10.35
CA LYS A 260 -6.01 -18.30 -11.79
C LYS A 260 -5.31 -16.98 -12.16
N PRO A 261 -4.59 -16.95 -13.30
CA PRO A 261 -3.99 -15.72 -13.79
C PRO A 261 -5.04 -14.65 -14.11
N SER A 262 -4.69 -13.38 -13.88
CA SER A 262 -5.49 -12.25 -14.36
C SER A 262 -5.35 -12.13 -15.89
N LYS A 263 -6.42 -11.67 -16.55
CA LYS A 263 -6.35 -11.27 -17.96
C LYS A 263 -5.75 -9.87 -18.17
N LEU A 264 -5.63 -9.08 -17.08
CA LEU A 264 -5.21 -7.68 -17.14
C LEU A 264 -3.72 -7.49 -16.80
N PHE A 265 -3.14 -8.39 -16.01
CA PHE A 265 -1.75 -8.30 -15.56
C PHE A 265 -1.19 -9.66 -15.16
N GLU A 266 0.13 -9.76 -15.17
CA GLU A 266 0.91 -10.83 -14.54
C GLU A 266 1.25 -10.44 -13.10
N CYS A 267 1.29 -11.41 -12.17
CA CYS A 267 1.75 -11.16 -10.81
C CYS A 267 3.29 -11.04 -10.77
N TRP A 268 3.80 -9.90 -10.30
CA TRP A 268 5.22 -9.57 -10.23
C TRP A 268 5.80 -9.68 -8.81
N ALA A 269 5.05 -10.24 -7.87
CA ALA A 269 5.52 -10.53 -6.52
C ALA A 269 6.77 -11.43 -6.56
N GLY A 270 7.81 -11.07 -5.79
CA GLY A 270 9.09 -11.78 -5.79
C GLY A 270 9.91 -11.67 -7.08
N ARG A 271 9.41 -10.92 -8.08
CA ARG A 271 10.12 -10.65 -9.34
C ARG A 271 10.51 -9.18 -9.50
N ALA A 272 9.61 -8.26 -9.12
CA ALA A 272 9.85 -6.81 -9.14
C ALA A 272 9.51 -6.14 -7.81
N GLY A 273 8.74 -6.78 -6.94
CA GLY A 273 8.31 -6.29 -5.64
C GLY A 273 8.55 -7.27 -4.52
N ALA A 274 8.70 -6.77 -3.30
CA ALA A 274 8.81 -7.56 -2.07
C ALA A 274 8.16 -6.84 -0.88
N HIS A 275 7.97 -7.60 0.20
CA HIS A 275 7.37 -7.15 1.44
C HIS A 275 8.26 -7.58 2.62
N LEU A 276 8.63 -6.63 3.46
CA LEU A 276 9.50 -6.84 4.63
C LEU A 276 8.73 -6.61 5.91
N GLU A 277 8.69 -7.63 6.75
CA GLU A 277 7.92 -7.67 8.00
C GLU A 277 8.70 -7.20 9.23
N THR A 278 7.96 -6.93 10.32
CA THR A 278 8.52 -6.49 11.62
C THR A 278 9.42 -7.52 12.28
N ASP A 279 9.32 -8.80 11.92
CA ASP A 279 10.18 -9.89 12.40
C ASP A 279 11.47 -10.05 11.59
N GLY A 280 11.73 -9.15 10.65
CA GLY A 280 12.91 -9.17 9.80
C GLY A 280 12.83 -10.12 8.63
N ARG A 281 11.67 -10.69 8.32
CA ARG A 281 11.50 -11.61 7.20
C ARG A 281 11.04 -10.89 5.93
N LEU A 282 11.70 -11.22 4.84
CA LEU A 282 11.33 -10.78 3.49
C LEU A 282 10.42 -11.84 2.85
N TYR A 283 9.35 -11.36 2.23
CA TYR A 283 8.38 -12.14 1.48
C TYR A 283 8.25 -11.60 0.07
N ALA A 284 7.79 -12.42 -0.86
CA ALA A 284 7.46 -11.95 -2.22
C ALA A 284 6.30 -10.95 -2.21
N CYS A 285 5.33 -11.14 -1.33
CA CYS A 285 4.12 -10.31 -1.17
C CYS A 285 3.66 -10.30 0.29
N GLY A 286 2.94 -9.27 0.73
CA GLY A 286 2.31 -9.23 2.05
C GLY A 286 1.25 -10.33 2.27
N TRP A 287 0.64 -10.84 1.20
CA TRP A 287 -0.28 -11.99 1.25
C TRP A 287 0.40 -13.33 1.49
N ASP A 288 1.72 -13.40 1.31
CA ASP A 288 2.50 -14.60 1.59
C ASP A 288 2.83 -14.76 3.08
N VAL A 289 2.67 -13.69 3.88
CA VAL A 289 2.97 -13.70 5.32
C VAL A 289 2.07 -14.70 6.04
N GLY A 290 2.69 -15.62 6.76
CA GLY A 290 2.00 -16.74 7.43
C GLY A 290 1.64 -17.92 6.51
N MET A 291 1.73 -17.76 5.18
CA MET A 291 1.42 -18.83 4.22
C MET A 291 2.66 -19.53 3.67
N VAL A 292 3.77 -18.81 3.58
CA VAL A 292 5.08 -19.35 3.18
C VAL A 292 6.14 -18.93 4.18
N SER A 293 7.29 -19.60 4.16
CA SER A 293 8.43 -19.21 4.99
C SER A 293 9.13 -17.99 4.38
N GLY A 294 9.07 -16.85 5.07
CA GLY A 294 9.89 -15.69 4.73
C GLY A 294 11.35 -15.90 5.09
N VAL A 295 12.25 -15.16 4.45
CA VAL A 295 13.69 -15.24 4.67
C VAL A 295 14.18 -14.05 5.52
N ASN A 296 14.86 -14.34 6.64
CA ASN A 296 15.28 -13.31 7.59
C ASN A 296 16.48 -12.50 7.07
N VAL A 297 16.27 -11.22 6.76
CA VAL A 297 17.29 -10.34 6.20
C VAL A 297 18.37 -9.96 7.22
N LEU A 298 18.07 -9.99 8.52
CA LEU A 298 19.07 -9.70 9.55
C LEU A 298 20.12 -10.82 9.67
N LYS A 299 19.73 -12.05 9.35
CA LYS A 299 20.62 -13.21 9.39
C LYS A 299 21.36 -13.42 8.07
N GLU A 300 20.67 -13.25 6.93
CA GLU A 300 21.18 -13.64 5.62
C GLU A 300 21.59 -12.47 4.72
N GLY A 301 21.25 -11.23 5.12
CA GLY A 301 21.38 -10.06 4.28
C GLY A 301 20.26 -9.96 3.22
N PHE A 302 20.03 -8.75 2.70
CA PHE A 302 18.92 -8.50 1.77
C PHE A 302 19.09 -9.25 0.44
N LYS A 303 20.32 -9.29 -0.12
CA LYS A 303 20.58 -9.96 -1.40
C LYS A 303 20.19 -11.44 -1.36
N THR A 304 20.73 -12.18 -0.37
CA THR A 304 20.44 -13.60 -0.21
C THR A 304 18.95 -13.85 0.05
N ALA A 305 18.34 -13.01 0.88
CA ALA A 305 16.90 -13.11 1.15
C ALA A 305 16.08 -12.92 -0.13
N TRP A 306 16.41 -11.91 -0.95
CA TRP A 306 15.76 -11.69 -2.25
C TRP A 306 15.92 -12.88 -3.21
N GLU A 307 17.09 -13.49 -3.25
CA GLU A 307 17.36 -14.66 -4.09
C GLU A 307 16.58 -15.90 -3.65
N LYS A 308 16.25 -16.02 -2.36
CA LYS A 308 15.56 -17.18 -1.77
C LYS A 308 14.04 -17.06 -1.70
N ILE A 309 13.48 -15.84 -1.64
CA ILE A 309 12.02 -15.71 -1.56
C ILE A 309 11.35 -16.23 -2.83
N VAL A 310 10.25 -16.91 -2.65
CA VAL A 310 9.38 -17.38 -3.73
C VAL A 310 7.95 -16.96 -3.45
N PRO A 311 7.18 -16.55 -4.46
CA PRO A 311 5.76 -16.28 -4.29
C PRO A 311 5.01 -17.58 -3.99
N SER A 312 3.88 -17.46 -3.29
CA SER A 312 2.99 -18.60 -3.08
C SER A 312 2.49 -19.15 -4.40
N ASN A 313 2.61 -20.46 -4.58
CA ASN A 313 2.10 -21.14 -5.79
C ASN A 313 0.56 -21.07 -5.93
N ASN A 314 -0.13 -20.72 -4.85
CA ASN A 314 -1.59 -20.64 -4.80
C ASN A 314 -2.16 -19.26 -5.14
N CYS A 315 -1.30 -18.29 -5.48
CA CYS A 315 -1.72 -16.94 -5.81
C CYS A 315 -1.11 -16.50 -7.15
N LYS A 316 -1.96 -16.24 -8.17
CA LYS A 316 -1.55 -15.73 -9.48
C LYS A 316 -2.25 -14.43 -9.87
N SER A 317 -3.31 -14.07 -9.15
CA SER A 317 -4.01 -12.79 -9.31
C SER A 317 -4.63 -12.35 -7.99
N CYS A 318 -4.93 -11.06 -7.88
CA CYS A 318 -5.57 -10.49 -6.70
C CYS A 318 -6.39 -9.25 -7.03
N SER A 319 -7.16 -8.79 -6.04
CA SER A 319 -7.85 -7.50 -6.07
C SER A 319 -7.28 -6.47 -5.10
N HIS A 320 -6.11 -6.74 -4.52
CA HIS A 320 -5.39 -5.82 -3.63
C HIS A 320 -4.86 -4.62 -4.41
N ALA A 321 -5.28 -3.40 -4.05
CA ALA A 321 -5.05 -2.20 -4.83
C ALA A 321 -3.56 -1.94 -5.14
N CYS A 322 -2.70 -1.90 -4.12
CA CYS A 322 -1.28 -1.59 -4.30
C CYS A 322 -0.56 -2.61 -5.19
N ASN A 323 -0.89 -3.90 -5.04
CA ASN A 323 -0.30 -4.96 -5.85
C ASN A 323 -0.81 -4.91 -7.29
N VAL A 324 -2.13 -4.70 -7.48
CA VAL A 324 -2.72 -4.60 -8.83
C VAL A 324 -2.15 -3.42 -9.58
N GLU A 325 -2.08 -2.22 -8.97
CA GLU A 325 -1.49 -1.03 -9.60
C GLU A 325 -0.03 -1.26 -10.01
N SER A 326 0.77 -1.85 -9.13
CA SER A 326 2.17 -2.18 -9.43
C SER A 326 2.27 -3.24 -10.54
N ASN A 327 1.49 -4.30 -10.46
CA ASN A 327 1.46 -5.39 -11.43
C ASN A 327 1.01 -4.90 -12.82
N LEU A 328 0.03 -4.00 -12.89
CA LEU A 328 -0.42 -3.37 -14.14
C LEU A 328 0.72 -2.57 -14.80
N ILE A 329 1.46 -1.77 -14.01
CA ILE A 329 2.61 -1.00 -14.51
C ILE A 329 3.70 -1.96 -15.03
N PHE A 330 4.05 -2.98 -14.26
CA PHE A 330 5.06 -3.96 -14.64
C PHE A 330 4.64 -4.83 -15.83
N SER A 331 3.34 -5.05 -16.00
CA SER A 331 2.76 -5.72 -17.18
C SER A 331 2.54 -4.79 -18.38
N LEU A 332 3.13 -3.58 -18.35
CA LEU A 332 3.08 -2.58 -19.42
C LEU A 332 1.66 -2.10 -19.76
N ASN A 333 0.75 -2.08 -18.80
CA ASN A 333 -0.57 -1.51 -19.01
C ASN A 333 -0.50 0.01 -19.20
N ILE A 334 -0.77 0.47 -20.41
CA ILE A 334 -0.61 1.89 -20.81
C ILE A 334 -1.46 2.81 -19.95
N SER A 335 -2.70 2.44 -19.63
CA SER A 335 -3.59 3.26 -18.80
C SER A 335 -3.01 3.49 -17.40
N SER A 336 -2.45 2.45 -16.78
CA SER A 336 -1.85 2.56 -15.44
C SER A 336 -0.51 3.30 -15.46
N ILE A 337 0.29 3.12 -16.51
CA ILE A 337 1.54 3.87 -16.71
C ILE A 337 1.22 5.37 -16.85
N LEU A 338 0.28 5.75 -17.71
CA LEU A 338 -0.14 7.15 -17.87
C LEU A 338 -0.70 7.74 -16.58
N ASN A 339 -1.55 6.98 -15.86
CA ASN A 339 -2.07 7.40 -14.56
C ASN A 339 -0.94 7.66 -13.56
N ALA A 340 0.07 6.80 -13.48
CA ALA A 340 1.23 6.99 -12.61
C ALA A 340 2.06 8.22 -13.02
N PHE A 341 2.27 8.47 -14.31
CA PHE A 341 2.99 9.64 -14.81
C PHE A 341 2.27 10.96 -14.51
N ILE A 342 0.95 11.00 -14.60
CA ILE A 342 0.16 12.20 -14.32
C ILE A 342 0.21 12.56 -12.84
N HIS A 343 0.19 11.58 -11.96
CA HIS A 343 -0.04 11.78 -10.53
C HIS A 343 1.22 11.68 -9.65
N LEU A 344 2.34 11.13 -10.14
CA LEU A 344 3.60 10.98 -9.40
C LEU A 344 4.70 11.95 -9.87
N ARG A 345 4.31 13.03 -10.53
CA ARG A 345 5.24 14.11 -10.93
C ARG A 345 5.65 14.97 -9.76
#